data_22b3cf802c7f9fffcd84bc7a505d33a4
#
_entry.id   22b3cf802c7f9fffcd84bc7a505d33a4
#
_cell.length_a   1.000
_cell.length_b   1.000
_cell.length_c   1.000
_cell.angle_alpha   90.00
_cell.angle_beta   90.00
_cell.angle_gamma   90.00
#
_symmetry.space_group_name_H-M   'P 1'
#
loop_
_entity.id
_entity.type
_entity.pdbx_description
1 polymer ?
#
loop_
_entity_poly.entity_id
_entity_poly.type
_entity_poly.pdbx_seq_one_letter_code
_entity_poly.pdbx_strand_id
1 'polypeptide(L)'
;MSWNRIVLPLLVLLTFSTSTVQAKNLMQISEDELIIRGLLYDEYKAYDNSYQVYKKLFDDTGEEVYLFREATAALMSRNHISESITRLKSWDDKYPGKIEVRRLLIPLYLTIRQVENAKKEADYLLEQSKELIDLDLASNSHLYAGNFKRALELLTGIYEVRPRESILLRMSEIMDQFTNERLKAIQILETHRRMNITSNDVYLKLLELYQKERDVDGILETYKALYTQDDNELYLKKIIDVYIYKRDIDSAIAFLEKTKAKDELLYELYKTKRYFVKALALSDKLYSEDKDSKWIAEKGVLLFENSEDKNDKKMIEDVISHFEKAIALGNDDSIYLNYYGYTLIDKEVNVKKGIDVIENALIQQPDNMYYLDSLAWGYYK
;
A
#
# COMPACT_ATOMS: atom_id res chain seq x y z
N MET A 1 -3.44 10.12 41.30
CA MET A 1 -3.04 9.05 42.25
C MET A 1 -2.37 7.96 41.47
N SER A 2 -1.09 7.87 41.67
CA SER A 2 -0.12 7.02 40.98
C SER A 2 -0.09 5.61 41.57
N TRP A 3 -0.01 4.59 40.72
CA TRP A 3 0.50 3.29 41.15
C TRP A 3 1.52 2.79 40.12
N ASN A 4 2.79 3.05 40.45
CA ASN A 4 3.96 2.37 39.87
C ASN A 4 3.98 0.93 40.39
N ARG A 5 4.07 -0.05 39.49
CA ARG A 5 4.54 -1.39 39.82
C ARG A 5 5.95 -1.55 39.29
N ILE A 6 6.88 -1.51 40.21
CA ILE A 6 8.29 -1.87 40.07
C ILE A 6 8.37 -3.39 40.01
N VAL A 7 8.86 -3.96 38.90
CA VAL A 7 9.30 -5.36 38.81
C VAL A 7 10.79 -5.39 39.12
N LEU A 8 11.12 -5.96 40.27
CA LEU A 8 12.50 -6.25 40.66
C LEU A 8 13.02 -7.45 39.85
N PRO A 9 14.21 -7.39 39.25
CA PRO A 9 14.89 -8.59 38.78
C PRO A 9 15.56 -9.30 39.95
N LEU A 10 15.29 -10.58 40.09
CA LEU A 10 15.95 -11.46 41.06
C LEU A 10 17.38 -11.73 40.59
N LEU A 11 18.35 -11.01 41.12
CA LEU A 11 19.78 -11.29 40.96
C LEU A 11 20.16 -12.42 41.94
N VAL A 12 20.36 -13.63 41.44
CA VAL A 12 20.96 -14.70 42.21
C VAL A 12 22.45 -14.54 42.17
N LEU A 13 23.02 -13.96 43.24
CA LEU A 13 24.45 -13.92 43.51
C LEU A 13 24.90 -15.31 44.00
N LEU A 14 25.61 -16.04 43.14
CA LEU A 14 26.36 -17.23 43.52
C LEU A 14 27.74 -16.80 44.07
N THR A 15 27.90 -16.90 45.38
CA THR A 15 29.20 -16.73 46.06
C THR A 15 30.07 -17.98 45.79
N PHE A 16 31.21 -17.74 45.12
CA PHE A 16 32.25 -18.77 44.99
C PHE A 16 33.02 -18.92 46.29
N SER A 17 32.86 -20.08 46.97
CA SER A 17 33.80 -20.54 47.99
C SER A 17 34.81 -21.45 47.30
N THR A 18 36.10 -21.02 47.35
CA THR A 18 37.23 -21.85 46.91
C THR A 18 37.47 -22.98 47.89
N SER A 19 37.06 -24.18 47.55
CA SER A 19 37.55 -25.39 48.17
C SER A 19 38.05 -26.34 47.07
N THR A 20 39.30 -26.75 47.25
CA THR A 20 40.00 -27.76 46.44
C THR A 20 39.15 -28.97 46.21
N VAL A 21 38.82 -29.27 44.96
CA VAL A 21 37.92 -30.37 44.61
C VAL A 21 38.62 -31.32 43.67
N GLN A 22 38.75 -32.54 44.16
CA GLN A 22 38.83 -33.75 43.35
C GLN A 22 37.92 -33.70 42.11
N ALA A 23 38.39 -34.33 41.02
CA ALA A 23 37.64 -34.53 39.80
C ALA A 23 36.21 -34.99 40.12
N LYS A 24 35.25 -34.10 40.12
CA LYS A 24 33.84 -34.41 40.22
C LYS A 24 33.25 -34.57 38.84
N ASN A 25 32.59 -35.66 38.66
CA ASN A 25 31.67 -36.00 37.61
C ASN A 25 31.07 -34.73 37.01
N LEU A 26 31.29 -34.50 35.72
CA LEU A 26 30.47 -33.58 34.92
C LEU A 26 29.01 -33.92 35.22
N MET A 27 28.30 -33.03 35.90
CA MET A 27 26.85 -33.16 36.06
C MET A 27 26.26 -33.38 34.69
N GLN A 28 25.79 -34.60 34.42
CA GLN A 28 25.10 -34.89 33.20
C GLN A 28 23.78 -34.11 33.28
N ILE A 29 23.64 -33.09 32.42
CA ILE A 29 22.40 -32.28 32.33
C ILE A 29 21.28 -33.27 32.05
N SER A 30 20.20 -33.21 32.84
CA SER A 30 19.07 -34.14 32.64
C SER A 30 18.36 -33.88 31.32
N GLU A 31 17.69 -34.88 30.77
CA GLU A 31 16.88 -34.74 29.58
C GLU A 31 15.83 -33.63 29.74
N ASP A 32 15.12 -33.61 30.88
CA ASP A 32 14.13 -32.58 31.20
C ASP A 32 14.70 -31.16 31.15
N GLU A 33 15.91 -30.98 31.69
CA GLU A 33 16.57 -29.68 31.67
C GLU A 33 16.97 -29.25 30.24
N LEU A 34 17.42 -30.20 29.42
CA LEU A 34 17.70 -29.92 28.00
C LEU A 34 16.43 -29.59 27.24
N ILE A 35 15.32 -30.29 27.48
CA ILE A 35 14.03 -30.00 26.86
C ILE A 35 13.59 -28.55 27.20
N ILE A 36 13.63 -28.20 28.49
CA ILE A 36 13.26 -26.84 28.93
C ILE A 36 14.17 -25.78 28.27
N ARG A 37 15.48 -26.02 28.20
CA ARG A 37 16.40 -25.12 27.51
C ARG A 37 16.08 -24.97 26.01
N GLY A 38 15.80 -26.09 25.34
CA GLY A 38 15.42 -26.09 23.92
C GLY A 38 14.17 -25.26 23.66
N LEU A 39 13.13 -25.47 24.48
CA LEU A 39 11.87 -24.73 24.40
C LEU A 39 12.07 -23.22 24.68
N LEU A 40 12.89 -22.86 25.65
CA LEU A 40 13.24 -21.45 25.92
C LEU A 40 14.00 -20.83 24.75
N TYR A 41 14.96 -21.53 24.16
CA TYR A 41 15.69 -21.03 23.00
C TYR A 41 14.76 -20.85 21.77
N ASP A 42 13.79 -21.73 21.58
CA ASP A 42 12.76 -21.58 20.53
C ASP A 42 11.93 -20.31 20.76
N GLU A 43 11.46 -20.09 22.00
CA GLU A 43 10.66 -18.92 22.38
C GLU A 43 11.43 -17.60 22.16
N TYR A 44 12.72 -17.59 22.55
CA TYR A 44 13.60 -16.43 22.34
C TYR A 44 14.20 -16.35 20.93
N LYS A 45 13.80 -17.23 20.01
CA LYS A 45 14.33 -17.30 18.63
C LYS A 45 15.85 -17.49 18.56
N ALA A 46 16.43 -18.04 19.59
CA ALA A 46 17.86 -18.37 19.66
C ALA A 46 18.13 -19.74 18.99
N TYR A 47 17.78 -19.85 17.72
CA TYR A 47 17.68 -21.13 17.00
C TYR A 47 18.99 -21.90 16.88
N ASP A 48 20.15 -21.24 16.85
CA ASP A 48 21.44 -21.94 16.88
C ASP A 48 21.66 -22.67 18.20
N ASN A 49 21.25 -22.06 19.32
CA ASN A 49 21.29 -22.69 20.62
C ASN A 49 20.27 -23.83 20.72
N SER A 50 19.06 -23.61 20.18
CA SER A 50 18.00 -24.62 20.07
C SER A 50 18.49 -25.83 19.29
N TYR A 51 19.14 -25.63 18.15
CA TYR A 51 19.75 -26.67 17.33
C TYR A 51 20.72 -27.55 18.16
N GLN A 52 21.67 -26.92 18.87
CA GLN A 52 22.66 -27.67 19.66
C GLN A 52 22.03 -28.50 20.75
N VAL A 53 20.99 -27.98 21.40
CA VAL A 53 20.25 -28.69 22.46
C VAL A 53 19.50 -29.90 21.89
N TYR A 54 18.72 -29.70 20.82
CA TYR A 54 17.97 -30.80 20.23
C TYR A 54 18.85 -31.86 19.57
N LYS A 55 19.98 -31.41 18.98
CA LYS A 55 21.00 -32.35 18.49
C LYS A 55 21.52 -33.25 19.59
N LYS A 56 21.88 -32.67 20.76
CA LYS A 56 22.33 -33.45 21.91
C LYS A 56 21.24 -34.38 22.41
N LEU A 57 20.00 -33.92 22.53
CA LEU A 57 18.87 -34.76 22.93
C LEU A 57 18.68 -35.95 21.99
N PHE A 58 18.75 -35.72 20.67
CA PHE A 58 18.64 -36.80 19.69
C PHE A 58 19.83 -37.77 19.76
N ASP A 59 21.05 -37.25 19.93
CA ASP A 59 22.26 -38.09 20.05
C ASP A 59 22.23 -38.95 21.31
N ASP A 60 21.64 -38.48 22.42
CA ASP A 60 21.54 -39.16 23.69
C ASP A 60 20.38 -40.16 23.73
N THR A 61 19.24 -39.90 23.08
CA THR A 61 18.00 -40.68 23.22
C THR A 61 17.61 -41.45 21.96
N GLY A 62 17.96 -40.96 20.78
CA GLY A 62 17.50 -41.48 19.50
C GLY A 62 16.04 -41.15 19.17
N GLU A 63 15.36 -40.31 19.97
CA GLU A 63 13.95 -39.96 19.80
C GLU A 63 13.73 -39.07 18.61
N GLU A 64 12.88 -39.48 17.67
CA GLU A 64 12.62 -38.75 16.38
C GLU A 64 12.16 -37.31 16.57
N VAL A 65 11.44 -37.04 17.66
CA VAL A 65 10.92 -35.67 17.94
C VAL A 65 12.05 -34.68 18.08
N TYR A 66 13.19 -35.07 18.64
CA TYR A 66 14.33 -34.18 18.80
C TYR A 66 15.08 -33.96 17.48
N LEU A 67 15.16 -34.96 16.61
CA LEU A 67 15.68 -34.80 15.24
C LEU A 67 14.86 -33.82 14.43
N PHE A 68 13.53 -33.88 14.54
CA PHE A 68 12.64 -32.98 13.80
C PHE A 68 12.73 -31.53 14.33
N ARG A 69 12.87 -31.36 15.66
CA ARG A 69 13.12 -30.03 16.25
C ARG A 69 14.50 -29.48 15.91
N GLU A 70 15.54 -30.32 15.89
CA GLU A 70 16.87 -29.98 15.41
C GLU A 70 16.84 -29.45 13.98
N ALA A 71 16.20 -30.20 13.08
CA ALA A 71 16.07 -29.80 11.67
C ALA A 71 15.26 -28.50 11.51
N THR A 72 14.21 -28.34 12.34
CA THR A 72 13.43 -27.09 12.36
C THR A 72 14.28 -25.90 12.82
N ALA A 73 15.07 -26.07 13.88
CA ALA A 73 15.95 -25.05 14.40
C ALA A 73 17.04 -24.68 13.38
N ALA A 74 17.60 -25.66 12.66
CA ALA A 74 18.54 -25.44 11.56
C ALA A 74 17.90 -24.60 10.43
N LEU A 75 16.66 -24.91 10.06
CA LEU A 75 15.91 -24.15 9.04
C LEU A 75 15.67 -22.70 9.48
N MET A 76 15.28 -22.49 10.73
CA MET A 76 14.97 -21.16 11.27
C MET A 76 16.22 -20.30 11.45
N SER A 77 17.35 -20.88 11.86
CA SER A 77 18.64 -20.18 11.97
C SER A 77 19.34 -20.01 10.62
N ARG A 78 18.96 -20.79 9.61
CA ARG A 78 19.66 -20.96 8.33
C ARG A 78 21.10 -21.46 8.47
N ASN A 79 21.41 -22.10 9.57
CA ASN A 79 22.68 -22.72 9.86
C ASN A 79 22.53 -24.24 9.97
N HIS A 80 23.62 -24.98 9.86
CA HIS A 80 23.64 -26.45 9.99
C HIS A 80 22.74 -27.20 8.99
N ILE A 81 22.31 -26.58 7.90
CA ILE A 81 21.35 -27.13 6.93
C ILE A 81 21.83 -28.47 6.35
N SER A 82 23.09 -28.51 5.87
CA SER A 82 23.64 -29.73 5.25
C SER A 82 23.78 -30.88 6.24
N GLU A 83 24.12 -30.58 7.49
CA GLU A 83 24.20 -31.57 8.56
C GLU A 83 22.81 -32.14 8.87
N SER A 84 21.80 -31.26 9.03
CA SER A 84 20.41 -31.69 9.28
C SER A 84 19.85 -32.53 8.14
N ILE A 85 20.13 -32.21 6.88
CA ILE A 85 19.75 -33.03 5.72
C ILE A 85 20.37 -34.44 5.87
N THR A 86 21.66 -34.49 6.15
CA THR A 86 22.37 -35.79 6.28
C THR A 86 21.79 -36.66 7.41
N ARG A 87 21.50 -36.04 8.56
CA ARG A 87 20.93 -36.71 9.72
C ARG A 87 19.51 -37.21 9.45
N LEU A 88 18.65 -36.37 8.85
CA LEU A 88 17.30 -36.75 8.44
C LEU A 88 17.30 -37.89 7.45
N LYS A 89 18.18 -37.88 6.45
CA LYS A 89 18.30 -38.97 5.46
C LYS A 89 18.80 -40.27 6.11
N SER A 90 19.82 -40.20 6.95
CA SER A 90 20.31 -41.38 7.68
C SER A 90 19.24 -41.98 8.59
N TRP A 91 18.37 -41.16 9.13
CA TRP A 91 17.24 -41.64 9.95
C TRP A 91 16.14 -42.24 9.05
N ASP A 92 15.80 -41.61 7.92
CA ASP A 92 14.81 -42.10 6.96
C ASP A 92 15.22 -43.45 6.33
N ASP A 93 16.51 -43.68 6.09
CA ASP A 93 17.04 -44.97 5.62
C ASP A 93 16.76 -46.13 6.60
N LYS A 94 16.69 -45.79 7.90
CA LYS A 94 16.39 -46.78 8.96
C LYS A 94 14.89 -46.93 9.21
N TYR A 95 14.13 -45.85 9.06
CA TYR A 95 12.70 -45.76 9.36
C TYR A 95 11.94 -45.14 8.20
N PRO A 96 11.85 -45.81 7.04
CA PRO A 96 11.35 -45.22 5.83
C PRO A 96 9.85 -44.90 5.89
N GLY A 97 9.44 -43.88 5.11
CA GLY A 97 8.04 -43.58 4.84
C GLY A 97 7.40 -42.53 5.75
N LYS A 98 8.17 -41.88 6.61
CA LYS A 98 7.67 -40.75 7.43
C LYS A 98 7.49 -39.50 6.62
N ILE A 99 6.27 -39.00 6.56
CA ILE A 99 5.91 -37.76 5.84
C ILE A 99 6.61 -36.54 6.44
N GLU A 100 6.78 -36.52 7.77
CA GLU A 100 7.44 -35.45 8.50
C GLU A 100 8.87 -35.18 8.02
N VAL A 101 9.58 -36.25 7.65
CA VAL A 101 10.94 -36.11 7.08
C VAL A 101 10.90 -35.33 5.76
N ARG A 102 9.94 -35.65 4.89
CA ARG A 102 9.78 -34.93 3.61
C ARG A 102 9.42 -33.44 3.83
N ARG A 103 8.52 -33.19 4.78
CA ARG A 103 8.13 -31.83 5.18
C ARG A 103 9.31 -30.99 5.66
N LEU A 104 10.34 -31.60 6.23
CA LEU A 104 11.58 -30.95 6.66
C LEU A 104 12.66 -30.88 5.56
N LEU A 105 12.85 -31.96 4.80
CA LEU A 105 13.86 -32.02 3.73
C LEU A 105 13.58 -30.99 2.63
N ILE A 106 12.33 -30.82 2.23
CA ILE A 106 11.95 -29.89 1.17
C ILE A 106 12.46 -28.47 1.43
N PRO A 107 12.09 -27.78 2.53
CA PRO A 107 12.54 -26.43 2.79
C PRO A 107 14.05 -26.34 3.08
N LEU A 108 14.66 -27.37 3.66
CA LEU A 108 16.11 -27.43 3.86
C LEU A 108 16.85 -27.46 2.52
N TYR A 109 16.43 -28.30 1.56
CA TYR A 109 17.00 -28.32 0.21
C TYR A 109 16.80 -26.99 -0.52
N LEU A 110 15.63 -26.37 -0.42
CA LEU A 110 15.37 -25.06 -1.03
C LEU A 110 16.29 -23.96 -0.43
N THR A 111 16.56 -24.02 0.87
CA THR A 111 17.45 -23.06 1.56
C THR A 111 18.86 -23.07 0.99
N ILE A 112 19.39 -24.25 0.63
CA ILE A 112 20.73 -24.41 0.01
C ILE A 112 20.66 -24.53 -1.51
N ARG A 113 19.53 -24.15 -2.13
CA ARG A 113 19.32 -24.15 -3.59
C ARG A 113 19.48 -25.52 -4.27
N GLN A 114 19.29 -26.60 -3.55
CA GLN A 114 19.24 -27.94 -4.14
C GLN A 114 17.82 -28.25 -4.63
N VAL A 115 17.39 -27.51 -5.64
CA VAL A 115 16.02 -27.47 -6.13
C VAL A 115 15.53 -28.82 -6.65
N GLU A 116 16.36 -29.58 -7.35
CA GLU A 116 15.99 -30.90 -7.87
C GLU A 116 15.75 -31.92 -6.75
N ASN A 117 16.53 -31.85 -5.66
CA ASN A 117 16.31 -32.68 -4.49
C ASN A 117 15.00 -32.30 -3.79
N ALA A 118 14.75 -30.99 -3.60
CA ALA A 118 13.48 -30.52 -3.03
C ALA A 118 12.27 -31.00 -3.84
N LYS A 119 12.35 -30.90 -5.18
CA LYS A 119 11.31 -31.34 -6.08
C LYS A 119 11.06 -32.84 -5.97
N LYS A 120 12.13 -33.67 -5.92
CA LYS A 120 12.01 -35.12 -5.78
C LYS A 120 11.28 -35.50 -4.48
N GLU A 121 11.63 -34.85 -3.37
CA GLU A 121 10.94 -35.05 -2.09
C GLU A 121 9.48 -34.56 -2.12
N ALA A 122 9.22 -33.45 -2.84
CA ALA A 122 7.87 -32.94 -3.03
C ALA A 122 6.99 -33.87 -3.87
N ASP A 123 7.52 -34.41 -4.98
CA ASP A 123 6.81 -35.37 -5.81
C ASP A 123 6.43 -36.62 -5.00
N TYR A 124 7.39 -37.16 -4.21
CA TYR A 124 7.12 -38.28 -3.32
C TYR A 124 6.06 -37.93 -2.26
N LEU A 125 6.14 -36.73 -1.66
CA LEU A 125 5.17 -36.28 -0.66
C LEU A 125 3.75 -36.24 -1.24
N LEU A 126 3.58 -35.77 -2.47
CA LEU A 126 2.29 -35.68 -3.17
C LEU A 126 1.67 -37.05 -3.49
N GLU A 127 2.46 -38.12 -3.57
CA GLU A 127 1.97 -39.48 -3.71
C GLU A 127 1.35 -40.01 -2.40
N GLN A 128 1.86 -39.54 -1.27
CA GLN A 128 1.49 -40.05 0.07
C GLN A 128 0.43 -39.18 0.77
N SER A 129 0.34 -37.89 0.44
CA SER A 129 -0.52 -36.93 1.14
C SER A 129 -1.17 -35.91 0.20
N LYS A 130 -2.37 -35.46 0.59
CA LYS A 130 -3.10 -34.37 -0.04
C LYS A 130 -3.44 -33.26 0.95
N GLU A 131 -2.76 -33.23 2.09
CA GLU A 131 -2.93 -32.13 3.04
C GLU A 131 -2.52 -30.79 2.44
N LEU A 132 -3.22 -29.70 2.81
CA LEU A 132 -2.95 -28.38 2.25
C LEU A 132 -1.51 -27.89 2.47
N ILE A 133 -0.91 -28.29 3.60
CA ILE A 133 0.49 -27.97 3.89
C ILE A 133 1.45 -28.66 2.91
N ASP A 134 1.14 -29.89 2.52
CA ASP A 134 1.97 -30.68 1.62
C ASP A 134 1.85 -30.17 0.18
N LEU A 135 0.65 -29.79 -0.21
CA LEU A 135 0.43 -29.10 -1.49
C LEU A 135 1.19 -27.76 -1.55
N ASP A 136 1.23 -27.00 -0.45
CA ASP A 136 1.95 -25.73 -0.37
C ASP A 136 3.47 -25.92 -0.47
N LEU A 137 4.04 -26.87 0.28
CA LEU A 137 5.46 -27.23 0.19
C LEU A 137 5.85 -27.67 -1.22
N ALA A 138 5.02 -28.51 -1.83
CA ALA A 138 5.25 -28.97 -3.20
C ALA A 138 5.12 -27.84 -4.21
N SER A 139 4.14 -26.94 -4.04
CA SER A 139 3.98 -25.78 -4.91
C SER A 139 5.23 -24.90 -4.93
N ASN A 140 5.84 -24.66 -3.76
CA ASN A 140 7.10 -23.93 -3.63
C ASN A 140 8.24 -24.64 -4.36
N SER A 141 8.38 -25.95 -4.18
CA SER A 141 9.42 -26.73 -4.84
C SER A 141 9.31 -26.66 -6.37
N HIS A 142 8.11 -26.82 -6.89
CA HIS A 142 7.86 -26.69 -8.34
C HIS A 142 8.08 -25.26 -8.84
N LEU A 143 7.72 -24.24 -8.05
CA LEU A 143 7.97 -22.83 -8.41
C LEU A 143 9.49 -22.57 -8.56
N TYR A 144 10.29 -22.98 -7.56
CA TYR A 144 11.75 -22.83 -7.61
C TYR A 144 12.41 -23.66 -8.73
N ALA A 145 11.81 -24.81 -9.10
CA ALA A 145 12.25 -25.64 -10.21
C ALA A 145 11.82 -25.11 -11.60
N GLY A 146 11.12 -23.96 -11.65
CA GLY A 146 10.61 -23.40 -12.91
C GLY A 146 9.37 -24.14 -13.46
N ASN A 147 8.81 -25.08 -12.73
CA ASN A 147 7.61 -25.82 -13.12
C ASN A 147 6.33 -25.03 -12.75
N PHE A 148 6.21 -23.82 -13.32
CA PHE A 148 5.18 -22.85 -12.96
C PHE A 148 3.75 -23.37 -13.09
N LYS A 149 3.46 -24.14 -14.16
CA LYS A 149 2.14 -24.73 -14.35
C LYS A 149 1.75 -25.68 -13.21
N ARG A 150 2.72 -26.53 -12.81
CA ARG A 150 2.46 -27.46 -11.70
C ARG A 150 2.29 -26.73 -10.38
N ALA A 151 3.10 -25.70 -10.13
CA ALA A 151 2.92 -24.84 -8.95
C ALA A 151 1.53 -24.19 -8.93
N LEU A 152 1.04 -23.66 -10.05
CA LEU A 152 -0.30 -23.09 -10.16
C LEU A 152 -1.41 -24.11 -9.93
N GLU A 153 -1.31 -25.34 -10.48
CA GLU A 153 -2.28 -26.40 -10.24
C GLU A 153 -2.42 -26.72 -8.74
N LEU A 154 -1.27 -26.83 -8.04
CA LEU A 154 -1.24 -27.11 -6.60
C LEU A 154 -1.86 -25.95 -5.79
N LEU A 155 -1.47 -24.72 -6.10
CA LEU A 155 -2.03 -23.52 -5.44
C LEU A 155 -3.53 -23.37 -5.71
N THR A 156 -4.00 -23.69 -6.92
CA THR A 156 -5.42 -23.69 -7.26
C THR A 156 -6.17 -24.69 -6.39
N GLY A 157 -5.66 -25.92 -6.24
CA GLY A 157 -6.27 -26.92 -5.36
C GLY A 157 -6.33 -26.46 -3.90
N ILE A 158 -5.31 -25.75 -3.41
CA ILE A 158 -5.34 -25.16 -2.05
C ILE A 158 -6.41 -24.08 -1.95
N TYR A 159 -6.46 -23.19 -2.94
CA TYR A 159 -7.39 -22.05 -2.95
C TYR A 159 -8.85 -22.49 -3.03
N GLU A 160 -9.16 -23.54 -3.82
CA GLU A 160 -10.51 -24.10 -3.95
C GLU A 160 -11.04 -24.68 -2.62
N VAL A 161 -10.16 -25.32 -1.85
CA VAL A 161 -10.51 -25.87 -0.52
C VAL A 161 -10.59 -24.78 0.55
N ARG A 162 -9.66 -23.84 0.51
CA ARG A 162 -9.54 -22.77 1.50
C ARG A 162 -9.11 -21.48 0.84
N PRO A 163 -10.05 -20.63 0.39
CA PRO A 163 -9.75 -19.34 -0.23
C PRO A 163 -9.01 -18.40 0.73
N ARG A 164 -7.70 -18.21 0.48
CA ARG A 164 -6.84 -17.26 1.20
C ARG A 164 -6.22 -16.29 0.22
N GLU A 165 -6.26 -15.01 0.54
CA GLU A 165 -5.67 -13.97 -0.31
C GLU A 165 -4.16 -14.18 -0.55
N SER A 166 -3.43 -14.67 0.44
CA SER A 166 -2.00 -14.99 0.28
C SER A 166 -1.73 -16.02 -0.83
N ILE A 167 -2.60 -17.02 -0.98
CA ILE A 167 -2.51 -18.01 -2.08
C ILE A 167 -2.90 -17.35 -3.40
N LEU A 168 -3.98 -16.58 -3.41
CA LEU A 168 -4.46 -15.86 -4.59
C LEU A 168 -3.41 -14.90 -5.14
N LEU A 169 -2.77 -14.12 -4.28
CA LEU A 169 -1.70 -13.19 -4.66
C LEU A 169 -0.48 -13.93 -5.24
N ARG A 170 -0.09 -15.06 -4.65
CA ARG A 170 0.99 -15.91 -5.21
C ARG A 170 0.61 -16.45 -6.58
N MET A 171 -0.62 -16.95 -6.75
CA MET A 171 -1.10 -17.41 -8.06
C MET A 171 -1.05 -16.27 -9.10
N SER A 172 -1.54 -15.09 -8.75
CA SER A 172 -1.54 -13.94 -9.64
C SER A 172 -0.13 -13.51 -10.03
N GLU A 173 0.83 -13.57 -9.09
CA GLU A 173 2.23 -13.26 -9.35
C GLU A 173 2.87 -14.25 -10.33
N ILE A 174 2.62 -15.56 -10.14
CA ILE A 174 3.12 -16.59 -11.04
C ILE A 174 2.52 -16.43 -12.45
N MET A 175 1.22 -16.13 -12.53
CA MET A 175 0.52 -15.91 -13.80
C MET A 175 1.07 -14.71 -14.56
N ASP A 176 1.35 -13.60 -13.84
CA ASP A 176 1.88 -12.38 -14.45
C ASP A 176 3.34 -12.54 -14.90
N GLN A 177 4.20 -13.03 -14.02
CA GLN A 177 5.65 -12.99 -14.24
C GLN A 177 6.21 -14.17 -15.01
N PHE A 178 5.62 -15.36 -14.88
CA PHE A 178 6.24 -16.59 -15.37
C PHE A 178 5.44 -17.33 -16.43
N THR A 179 4.11 -17.19 -16.46
CA THR A 179 3.30 -17.93 -17.45
C THR A 179 2.68 -17.03 -18.52
N ASN A 180 2.89 -15.72 -18.44
CA ASN A 180 2.32 -14.72 -19.33
C ASN A 180 0.77 -14.78 -19.42
N GLU A 181 0.13 -15.06 -18.28
CA GLU A 181 -1.32 -15.20 -18.16
C GLU A 181 -1.93 -14.07 -17.32
N ARG A 182 -1.44 -12.83 -17.52
CA ARG A 182 -1.86 -11.64 -16.73
C ARG A 182 -3.37 -11.42 -16.72
N LEU A 183 -4.03 -11.60 -17.86
CA LEU A 183 -5.50 -11.45 -17.92
C LEU A 183 -6.22 -12.46 -17.05
N LYS A 184 -5.68 -13.68 -16.92
CA LYS A 184 -6.24 -14.67 -15.97
C LYS A 184 -5.98 -14.26 -14.53
N ALA A 185 -4.79 -13.70 -14.24
CA ALA A 185 -4.49 -13.15 -12.92
C ALA A 185 -5.50 -12.07 -12.51
N ILE A 186 -5.80 -11.14 -13.42
CA ILE A 186 -6.85 -10.13 -13.22
C ILE A 186 -8.21 -10.80 -12.97
N GLN A 187 -8.57 -11.78 -13.78
CA GLN A 187 -9.86 -12.45 -13.66
C GLN A 187 -10.06 -13.16 -12.31
N ILE A 188 -9.06 -13.86 -11.80
CA ILE A 188 -9.17 -14.55 -10.50
C ILE A 188 -9.23 -13.54 -9.33
N LEU A 189 -8.46 -12.45 -9.39
CA LEU A 189 -8.49 -11.39 -8.40
C LEU A 189 -9.84 -10.66 -8.39
N GLU A 190 -10.38 -10.32 -9.55
CA GLU A 190 -11.71 -9.71 -9.71
C GLU A 190 -12.83 -10.64 -9.23
N THR A 191 -12.73 -11.94 -9.50
CA THR A 191 -13.69 -12.91 -9.01
C THR A 191 -13.67 -12.96 -7.47
N HIS A 192 -12.47 -13.00 -6.88
CA HIS A 192 -12.34 -12.97 -5.42
C HIS A 192 -12.94 -11.70 -4.82
N ARG A 193 -12.59 -10.55 -5.36
CA ARG A 193 -13.05 -9.23 -4.91
C ARG A 193 -14.57 -9.08 -4.90
N ARG A 194 -15.25 -9.71 -5.87
CA ARG A 194 -16.73 -9.66 -5.96
C ARG A 194 -17.43 -10.57 -4.97
N MET A 195 -16.75 -11.59 -4.49
CA MET A 195 -17.36 -12.64 -3.66
C MET A 195 -16.94 -12.54 -2.19
N ASN A 196 -15.91 -11.78 -1.88
CA ASN A 196 -15.31 -11.73 -0.54
C ASN A 196 -15.04 -10.30 -0.08
N ILE A 197 -14.98 -10.11 1.23
CA ILE A 197 -14.33 -8.93 1.81
C ILE A 197 -12.85 -9.03 1.48
N THR A 198 -12.31 -7.98 0.89
CA THR A 198 -11.01 -8.02 0.23
C THR A 198 -10.06 -7.01 0.88
N SER A 199 -8.82 -7.43 1.13
CA SER A 199 -7.75 -6.56 1.64
C SER A 199 -7.24 -5.58 0.58
N ASN A 200 -6.57 -4.53 1.03
CA ASN A 200 -5.92 -3.57 0.14
C ASN A 200 -4.86 -4.23 -0.76
N ASP A 201 -4.21 -5.32 -0.34
CA ASP A 201 -3.18 -6.00 -1.13
C ASP A 201 -3.73 -6.53 -2.46
N VAL A 202 -4.95 -7.05 -2.46
CA VAL A 202 -5.62 -7.52 -3.69
C VAL A 202 -5.93 -6.35 -4.62
N TYR A 203 -6.41 -5.21 -4.09
CA TYR A 203 -6.64 -4.01 -4.90
C TYR A 203 -5.35 -3.43 -5.48
N LEU A 204 -4.28 -3.38 -4.68
CA LEU A 204 -2.97 -2.91 -5.15
C LEU A 204 -2.42 -3.83 -6.26
N LYS A 205 -2.59 -5.14 -6.11
CA LYS A 205 -2.21 -6.08 -7.17
C LYS A 205 -3.04 -5.90 -8.44
N LEU A 206 -4.35 -5.68 -8.33
CA LEU A 206 -5.20 -5.35 -9.47
C LEU A 206 -4.76 -4.07 -10.17
N LEU A 207 -4.46 -3.00 -9.41
CA LEU A 207 -3.95 -1.74 -9.98
C LEU A 207 -2.64 -1.95 -10.73
N GLU A 208 -1.70 -2.72 -10.17
CA GLU A 208 -0.44 -3.08 -10.82
C GLU A 208 -0.67 -3.78 -12.18
N LEU A 209 -1.55 -4.79 -12.18
CA LEU A 209 -1.84 -5.56 -13.39
C LEU A 209 -2.57 -4.75 -14.45
N TYR A 210 -3.57 -3.93 -14.05
CA TYR A 210 -4.27 -3.02 -14.95
C TYR A 210 -3.36 -1.95 -15.54
N GLN A 211 -2.39 -1.44 -14.75
CA GLN A 211 -1.38 -0.51 -15.27
C GLN A 211 -0.50 -1.17 -16.34
N LYS A 212 -0.06 -2.41 -16.13
CA LYS A 212 0.71 -3.18 -17.11
C LYS A 212 -0.09 -3.45 -18.40
N GLU A 213 -1.41 -3.68 -18.27
CA GLU A 213 -2.33 -3.84 -19.41
C GLU A 213 -2.79 -2.51 -20.02
N ARG A 214 -2.49 -1.37 -19.38
CA ARG A 214 -3.01 -0.05 -19.76
C ARG A 214 -4.54 0.02 -19.74
N ASP A 215 -5.16 -0.78 -18.91
CA ASP A 215 -6.61 -0.79 -18.72
C ASP A 215 -7.03 0.32 -17.76
N VAL A 216 -7.34 1.47 -18.34
CA VAL A 216 -7.74 2.67 -17.61
C VAL A 216 -9.09 2.50 -16.90
N ASP A 217 -9.99 1.71 -17.48
CA ASP A 217 -11.30 1.43 -16.87
C ASP A 217 -11.16 0.52 -15.66
N GLY A 218 -10.32 -0.51 -15.74
CA GLY A 218 -9.97 -1.36 -14.60
C GLY A 218 -9.34 -0.58 -13.45
N ILE A 219 -8.44 0.36 -13.76
CA ILE A 219 -7.85 1.27 -12.76
C ILE A 219 -8.95 2.12 -12.10
N LEU A 220 -9.84 2.73 -12.88
CA LEU A 220 -10.92 3.58 -12.39
C LEU A 220 -11.85 2.82 -11.44
N GLU A 221 -12.32 1.66 -11.85
CA GLU A 221 -13.24 0.85 -11.04
C GLU A 221 -12.57 0.31 -9.76
N THR A 222 -11.27 0.05 -9.82
CA THR A 222 -10.51 -0.36 -8.64
C THR A 222 -10.38 0.79 -7.62
N TYR A 223 -10.06 2.01 -8.07
CA TYR A 223 -10.03 3.17 -7.17
C TYR A 223 -11.41 3.53 -6.61
N LYS A 224 -12.50 3.38 -7.39
CA LYS A 224 -13.86 3.56 -6.88
C LYS A 224 -14.20 2.55 -5.78
N ALA A 225 -13.79 1.30 -5.95
CA ALA A 225 -14.01 0.27 -4.94
C ALA A 225 -13.23 0.56 -3.65
N LEU A 226 -11.96 0.98 -3.76
CA LEU A 226 -11.15 1.43 -2.62
C LEU A 226 -11.77 2.62 -1.92
N TYR A 227 -12.25 3.63 -2.67
CA TYR A 227 -12.90 4.79 -2.12
C TYR A 227 -14.21 4.44 -1.38
N THR A 228 -14.97 3.49 -1.92
CA THR A 228 -16.20 3.02 -1.26
C THR A 228 -15.90 2.32 0.07
N GLN A 229 -14.74 1.68 0.18
CA GLN A 229 -14.32 0.95 1.39
C GLN A 229 -13.75 1.87 2.47
N ASP A 230 -13.00 2.90 2.11
CA ASP A 230 -12.19 3.72 3.02
C ASP A 230 -12.31 5.22 2.68
N ASP A 231 -13.36 5.75 2.22
CA ASP A 231 -13.65 7.19 1.96
C ASP A 231 -12.39 8.12 1.96
N ASN A 232 -11.28 7.60 1.42
CA ASN A 232 -9.96 8.22 1.49
C ASN A 232 -9.79 9.23 0.35
N GLU A 233 -9.45 10.45 0.73
CA GLU A 233 -9.25 11.56 -0.19
C GLU A 233 -8.24 11.26 -1.31
N LEU A 234 -7.21 10.46 -1.03
CA LEU A 234 -6.23 10.06 -2.03
C LEU A 234 -6.88 9.26 -3.17
N TYR A 235 -7.78 8.34 -2.82
CA TYR A 235 -8.50 7.56 -3.84
C TYR A 235 -9.47 8.42 -4.63
N LEU A 236 -10.17 9.34 -3.97
CA LEU A 236 -11.02 10.32 -4.65
C LEU A 236 -10.22 11.11 -5.70
N LYS A 237 -9.07 11.65 -5.30
CA LYS A 237 -8.20 12.39 -6.22
C LYS A 237 -7.77 11.53 -7.41
N LYS A 238 -7.38 10.26 -7.17
CA LYS A 238 -7.03 9.32 -8.23
C LYS A 238 -8.19 9.04 -9.19
N ILE A 239 -9.41 8.91 -8.69
CA ILE A 239 -10.62 8.77 -9.53
C ILE A 239 -10.76 9.96 -10.46
N ILE A 240 -10.64 11.16 -9.92
CA ILE A 240 -10.75 12.40 -10.73
C ILE A 240 -9.60 12.51 -11.73
N ASP A 241 -8.36 12.21 -11.33
CA ASP A 241 -7.21 12.18 -12.24
C ASP A 241 -7.46 11.24 -13.44
N VAL A 242 -8.06 10.07 -13.20
CA VAL A 242 -8.39 9.11 -14.26
C VAL A 242 -9.48 9.65 -15.18
N TYR A 243 -10.52 10.28 -14.64
CA TYR A 243 -11.56 10.91 -15.48
C TYR A 243 -10.99 12.06 -16.33
N ILE A 244 -10.11 12.88 -15.76
CA ILE A 244 -9.43 13.96 -16.50
C ILE A 244 -8.56 13.37 -17.62
N TYR A 245 -7.80 12.30 -17.32
CA TYR A 245 -7.00 11.59 -18.32
C TYR A 245 -7.87 11.06 -19.48
N LYS A 246 -9.05 10.52 -19.17
CA LYS A 246 -10.04 10.08 -20.17
C LYS A 246 -10.73 11.23 -20.88
N ARG A 247 -10.52 12.49 -20.48
CA ARG A 247 -11.25 13.68 -20.92
C ARG A 247 -12.76 13.60 -20.66
N ASP A 248 -13.16 12.84 -19.66
CA ASP A 248 -14.54 12.63 -19.26
C ASP A 248 -14.88 13.44 -17.99
N ILE A 249 -14.86 14.77 -18.16
CA ILE A 249 -15.11 15.70 -17.07
C ILE A 249 -16.56 15.59 -16.56
N ASP A 250 -17.51 15.25 -17.42
CA ASP A 250 -18.91 15.12 -17.03
C ASP A 250 -19.13 13.96 -16.05
N SER A 251 -18.46 12.82 -16.28
CA SER A 251 -18.47 11.70 -15.31
C SER A 251 -17.76 12.05 -14.02
N ALA A 252 -16.68 12.82 -14.05
CA ALA A 252 -16.02 13.33 -12.84
C ALA A 252 -16.98 14.20 -12.00
N ILE A 253 -17.68 15.12 -12.65
CA ILE A 253 -18.69 15.97 -12.01
C ILE A 253 -19.80 15.11 -11.40
N ALA A 254 -20.38 14.19 -12.18
CA ALA A 254 -21.44 13.31 -11.70
C ALA A 254 -21.00 12.44 -10.50
N PHE A 255 -19.75 12.00 -10.49
CA PHE A 255 -19.19 11.26 -9.38
C PHE A 255 -19.09 12.10 -8.10
N LEU A 256 -18.57 13.34 -8.21
CA LEU A 256 -18.46 14.25 -7.07
C LEU A 256 -19.84 14.71 -6.55
N GLU A 257 -20.79 15.03 -7.44
CA GLU A 257 -22.16 15.38 -7.06
C GLU A 257 -22.84 14.24 -6.27
N LYS A 258 -22.59 12.97 -6.69
CA LYS A 258 -23.14 11.80 -6.04
C LYS A 258 -22.53 11.53 -4.66
N THR A 259 -21.21 11.65 -4.56
CA THR A 259 -20.48 11.37 -3.31
C THR A 259 -20.53 12.52 -2.32
N LYS A 260 -20.92 13.72 -2.76
CA LYS A 260 -20.90 14.97 -1.99
C LYS A 260 -19.53 15.25 -1.37
N ALA A 261 -18.49 14.80 -2.04
CA ALA A 261 -17.13 14.94 -1.60
C ALA A 261 -16.47 16.15 -2.26
N LYS A 262 -15.72 16.93 -1.49
CA LYS A 262 -14.84 18.00 -1.98
C LYS A 262 -15.50 19.00 -2.92
N ASP A 263 -16.29 19.88 -2.36
CA ASP A 263 -16.95 20.98 -3.10
C ASP A 263 -15.95 21.87 -3.86
N GLU A 264 -14.74 22.09 -3.34
CA GLU A 264 -13.69 22.83 -4.05
C GLU A 264 -13.28 22.16 -5.37
N LEU A 265 -13.12 20.84 -5.37
CA LEU A 265 -12.78 20.10 -6.58
C LEU A 265 -13.92 20.10 -7.60
N LEU A 266 -15.15 19.99 -7.12
CA LEU A 266 -16.35 20.11 -7.93
C LEU A 266 -16.47 21.52 -8.54
N TYR A 267 -16.13 22.56 -7.76
CA TYR A 267 -16.08 23.94 -8.21
C TYR A 267 -15.14 24.12 -9.41
N GLU A 268 -13.92 23.61 -9.33
CA GLU A 268 -12.94 23.70 -10.42
C GLU A 268 -13.40 22.96 -11.69
N LEU A 269 -14.07 21.82 -11.54
CA LEU A 269 -14.62 21.09 -12.68
C LEU A 269 -15.79 21.85 -13.33
N TYR A 270 -16.65 22.50 -12.54
CA TYR A 270 -17.69 23.36 -13.08
C TYR A 270 -17.11 24.55 -13.87
N LYS A 271 -16.05 25.20 -13.36
CA LYS A 271 -15.33 26.25 -14.09
C LYS A 271 -14.81 25.73 -15.42
N THR A 272 -14.13 24.59 -15.40
CA THR A 272 -13.56 23.96 -16.60
C THR A 272 -14.62 23.67 -17.66
N LYS A 273 -15.81 23.26 -17.25
CA LYS A 273 -16.96 22.98 -18.15
C LYS A 273 -17.81 24.23 -18.46
N ARG A 274 -17.45 25.40 -17.92
CA ARG A 274 -18.23 26.63 -18.02
C ARG A 274 -19.65 26.51 -17.46
N TYR A 275 -19.87 25.67 -16.45
CA TYR A 275 -21.14 25.58 -15.73
C TYR A 275 -21.23 26.68 -14.68
N PHE A 276 -21.12 27.93 -15.13
CA PHE A 276 -20.95 29.12 -14.28
C PHE A 276 -22.06 29.30 -13.25
N VAL A 277 -23.31 28.98 -13.58
CA VAL A 277 -24.43 29.05 -12.63
C VAL A 277 -24.23 28.10 -11.47
N LYS A 278 -23.79 26.86 -11.76
CA LYS A 278 -23.49 25.86 -10.69
C LYS A 278 -22.25 26.28 -9.88
N ALA A 279 -21.20 26.79 -10.54
CA ALA A 279 -20.01 27.30 -9.89
C ALA A 279 -20.32 28.48 -8.94
N LEU A 280 -21.17 29.45 -9.38
CA LEU A 280 -21.61 30.55 -8.54
C LEU A 280 -22.35 30.07 -7.27
N ALA A 281 -23.30 29.16 -7.43
CA ALA A 281 -24.02 28.59 -6.28
C ALA A 281 -23.07 27.88 -5.30
N LEU A 282 -22.05 27.18 -5.82
CA LEU A 282 -21.09 26.46 -5.00
C LEU A 282 -20.09 27.41 -4.32
N SER A 283 -19.67 28.51 -4.98
CA SER A 283 -18.81 29.53 -4.34
C SER A 283 -19.47 30.20 -3.15
N ASP A 284 -20.79 30.46 -3.22
CA ASP A 284 -21.56 31.00 -2.08
C ASP A 284 -21.55 30.01 -0.90
N LYS A 285 -21.72 28.73 -1.16
CA LYS A 285 -21.64 27.69 -0.15
C LYS A 285 -20.25 27.64 0.49
N LEU A 286 -19.20 27.54 -0.31
CA LEU A 286 -17.82 27.49 0.15
C LEU A 286 -17.44 28.70 1.00
N TYR A 287 -17.83 29.91 0.57
CA TYR A 287 -17.64 31.10 1.39
C TYR A 287 -18.41 31.03 2.73
N SER A 288 -19.58 30.41 2.73
CA SER A 288 -20.35 30.26 3.99
C SER A 288 -19.67 29.34 5.00
N GLU A 289 -18.89 28.37 4.52
CA GLU A 289 -18.21 27.33 5.30
C GLU A 289 -16.88 27.83 5.89
N ASP A 290 -15.97 28.34 5.05
CA ASP A 290 -14.61 28.71 5.45
C ASP A 290 -14.35 30.20 5.63
N LYS A 291 -15.24 31.06 5.13
CA LYS A 291 -15.11 32.54 5.12
C LYS A 291 -13.88 33.04 4.36
N ASP A 292 -13.29 32.19 3.51
CA ASP A 292 -12.14 32.61 2.69
C ASP A 292 -12.59 33.65 1.63
N SER A 293 -11.94 34.79 1.67
CA SER A 293 -12.19 35.91 0.74
C SER A 293 -11.94 35.57 -0.73
N LYS A 294 -11.20 34.49 -1.01
CA LYS A 294 -11.01 34.00 -2.38
C LYS A 294 -12.34 33.67 -3.07
N TRP A 295 -13.35 33.15 -2.35
CA TRP A 295 -14.64 32.83 -2.95
C TRP A 295 -15.44 34.07 -3.38
N ILE A 296 -15.19 35.19 -2.74
CA ILE A 296 -15.78 36.47 -3.16
C ILE A 296 -15.10 36.94 -4.45
N ALA A 297 -13.78 36.84 -4.53
CA ALA A 297 -13.03 37.17 -5.75
C ALA A 297 -13.42 36.26 -6.93
N GLU A 298 -13.47 34.93 -6.66
CA GLU A 298 -13.94 33.95 -7.64
C GLU A 298 -15.34 34.25 -8.16
N LYS A 299 -16.24 34.70 -7.29
CA LYS A 299 -17.59 35.13 -7.72
C LYS A 299 -17.53 36.34 -8.68
N GLY A 300 -16.63 37.27 -8.46
CA GLY A 300 -16.37 38.37 -9.40
C GLY A 300 -15.93 37.86 -10.78
N VAL A 301 -14.98 36.92 -10.81
CA VAL A 301 -14.53 36.27 -12.06
C VAL A 301 -15.69 35.55 -12.75
N LEU A 302 -16.46 34.75 -12.02
CA LEU A 302 -17.58 33.99 -12.60
C LEU A 302 -18.70 34.87 -13.14
N LEU A 303 -19.02 35.97 -12.47
CA LEU A 303 -20.01 36.95 -12.96
C LEU A 303 -19.57 37.52 -14.29
N PHE A 304 -18.28 37.90 -14.41
CA PHE A 304 -17.74 38.39 -15.67
C PHE A 304 -17.78 37.31 -16.75
N GLU A 305 -17.29 36.11 -16.46
CA GLU A 305 -17.25 35.00 -17.45
C GLU A 305 -18.65 34.55 -17.91
N ASN A 306 -19.64 34.56 -17.03
CA ASN A 306 -21.02 34.16 -17.32
C ASN A 306 -21.82 35.20 -18.10
N SER A 307 -21.38 36.48 -18.11
CA SER A 307 -22.11 37.52 -18.82
C SER A 307 -22.00 37.37 -20.34
N GLU A 308 -23.12 37.50 -21.05
CA GLU A 308 -23.17 37.57 -22.50
C GLU A 308 -22.66 38.91 -23.02
N ASP A 309 -23.04 39.99 -22.35
CA ASP A 309 -22.54 41.34 -22.64
C ASP A 309 -21.43 41.75 -21.66
N LYS A 310 -20.19 41.73 -22.14
CA LYS A 310 -19.01 42.12 -21.36
C LYS A 310 -18.91 43.63 -21.10
N ASN A 311 -19.83 44.45 -21.67
CA ASN A 311 -19.89 45.88 -21.47
C ASN A 311 -21.14 46.33 -20.69
N ASP A 312 -21.91 45.36 -20.16
CA ASP A 312 -23.02 45.68 -19.26
C ASP A 312 -22.51 46.40 -18.01
N LYS A 313 -22.94 47.66 -17.81
CA LYS A 313 -22.47 48.53 -16.73
C LYS A 313 -22.77 47.96 -15.34
N LYS A 314 -23.96 47.38 -15.16
CA LYS A 314 -24.36 46.83 -13.89
C LYS A 314 -23.53 45.59 -13.54
N MET A 315 -23.30 44.71 -14.51
CA MET A 315 -22.42 43.56 -14.34
C MET A 315 -21.00 44.00 -13.98
N ILE A 316 -20.44 45.01 -14.66
CA ILE A 316 -19.10 45.53 -14.37
C ILE A 316 -19.02 46.10 -12.95
N GLU A 317 -20.04 46.87 -12.51
CA GLU A 317 -20.14 47.42 -11.15
C GLU A 317 -20.18 46.26 -10.11
N ASP A 318 -20.97 45.21 -10.37
CA ASP A 318 -21.07 44.05 -9.50
C ASP A 318 -19.72 43.29 -9.42
N VAL A 319 -19.03 43.10 -10.54
CA VAL A 319 -17.69 42.47 -10.60
C VAL A 319 -16.69 43.25 -9.77
N ILE A 320 -16.61 44.55 -9.98
CA ILE A 320 -15.70 45.47 -9.25
C ILE A 320 -16.01 45.41 -7.75
N SER A 321 -17.28 45.47 -7.36
CA SER A 321 -17.70 45.38 -5.96
C SER A 321 -17.24 44.09 -5.29
N HIS A 322 -17.28 42.96 -5.99
CA HIS A 322 -16.79 41.67 -5.45
C HIS A 322 -15.28 41.69 -5.23
N PHE A 323 -14.48 42.19 -6.16
CA PHE A 323 -13.04 42.31 -5.98
C PHE A 323 -12.67 43.26 -4.85
N GLU A 324 -13.31 44.47 -4.79
CA GLU A 324 -13.08 45.41 -3.70
C GLU A 324 -13.41 44.84 -2.34
N LYS A 325 -14.52 44.09 -2.24
CA LYS A 325 -14.90 43.38 -1.01
C LYS A 325 -13.89 42.30 -0.64
N ALA A 326 -13.42 41.52 -1.61
CA ALA A 326 -12.41 40.47 -1.35
C ALA A 326 -11.10 41.08 -0.83
N ILE A 327 -10.62 42.17 -1.47
CA ILE A 327 -9.41 42.89 -1.05
C ILE A 327 -9.59 43.52 0.34
N ALA A 328 -10.77 44.11 0.63
CA ALA A 328 -11.06 44.68 1.94
C ALA A 328 -11.08 43.59 3.06
N LEU A 329 -11.33 42.33 2.71
CA LEU A 329 -11.25 41.17 3.60
C LEU A 329 -9.86 40.49 3.63
N GLY A 330 -8.86 41.13 3.02
CA GLY A 330 -7.47 40.70 3.04
C GLY A 330 -7.05 39.79 1.90
N ASN A 331 -7.85 39.66 0.83
CA ASN A 331 -7.39 38.94 -0.35
C ASN A 331 -6.35 39.79 -1.11
N ASP A 332 -5.12 39.31 -1.14
CA ASP A 332 -4.01 39.95 -1.85
C ASP A 332 -3.42 39.06 -2.97
N ASP A 333 -4.11 37.98 -3.34
CA ASP A 333 -3.65 37.07 -4.39
C ASP A 333 -3.50 37.81 -5.72
N SER A 334 -2.32 37.74 -6.30
CA SER A 334 -1.93 38.41 -7.54
C SER A 334 -2.85 38.08 -8.71
N ILE A 335 -3.45 36.90 -8.75
CA ILE A 335 -4.39 36.51 -9.81
C ILE A 335 -5.63 37.43 -9.76
N TYR A 336 -6.23 37.59 -8.58
CA TYR A 336 -7.44 38.43 -8.44
C TYR A 336 -7.12 39.93 -8.53
N LEU A 337 -5.94 40.35 -8.06
CA LEU A 337 -5.46 41.71 -8.26
C LEU A 337 -5.33 42.03 -9.76
N ASN A 338 -4.77 41.11 -10.55
CA ASN A 338 -4.69 41.33 -12.00
C ASN A 338 -6.07 41.34 -12.67
N TYR A 339 -6.98 40.44 -12.32
CA TYR A 339 -8.36 40.45 -12.83
C TYR A 339 -9.06 41.78 -12.53
N TYR A 340 -8.94 42.25 -11.29
CA TYR A 340 -9.51 43.51 -10.86
C TYR A 340 -8.90 44.70 -11.61
N GLY A 341 -7.59 44.81 -11.62
CA GLY A 341 -6.86 45.88 -12.29
C GLY A 341 -7.16 45.92 -13.79
N TYR A 342 -7.13 44.77 -14.46
CA TYR A 342 -7.49 44.64 -15.86
C TYR A 342 -8.94 45.10 -16.14
N THR A 343 -9.88 44.72 -15.29
CA THR A 343 -11.29 45.12 -15.41
C THR A 343 -11.43 46.62 -15.32
N LEU A 344 -10.75 47.27 -14.36
CA LEU A 344 -10.75 48.75 -14.22
C LEU A 344 -10.18 49.47 -15.44
N ILE A 345 -9.15 48.92 -16.05
CA ILE A 345 -8.47 49.45 -17.23
C ILE A 345 -9.30 49.23 -18.49
N ASP A 346 -9.64 47.99 -18.77
CA ASP A 346 -10.31 47.61 -20.02
C ASP A 346 -11.70 48.26 -20.16
N LYS A 347 -12.40 48.37 -19.05
CA LYS A 347 -13.74 49.03 -19.01
C LYS A 347 -13.68 50.54 -18.75
N GLU A 348 -12.48 51.13 -18.70
CA GLU A 348 -12.23 52.55 -18.51
C GLU A 348 -12.94 53.13 -17.26
N VAL A 349 -13.13 52.31 -16.22
CA VAL A 349 -13.77 52.71 -14.96
C VAL A 349 -12.81 53.59 -14.14
N ASN A 350 -11.56 53.12 -13.99
CA ASN A 350 -10.50 53.86 -13.32
C ASN A 350 -9.13 53.33 -13.74
N VAL A 351 -8.62 53.79 -14.87
CA VAL A 351 -7.35 53.33 -15.47
C VAL A 351 -6.19 53.48 -14.50
N LYS A 352 -6.08 54.63 -13.82
CA LYS A 352 -4.99 54.87 -12.86
C LYS A 352 -4.98 53.84 -11.71
N LYS A 353 -6.13 53.67 -11.06
CA LYS A 353 -6.26 52.66 -9.99
C LYS A 353 -5.96 51.23 -10.50
N GLY A 354 -6.39 50.94 -11.74
CA GLY A 354 -6.10 49.63 -12.36
C GLY A 354 -4.61 49.40 -12.53
N ILE A 355 -3.83 50.38 -12.98
CA ILE A 355 -2.37 50.30 -13.06
C ILE A 355 -1.76 50.04 -11.70
N ASP A 356 -2.11 50.84 -10.68
CA ASP A 356 -1.60 50.69 -9.31
C ASP A 356 -1.86 49.26 -8.76
N VAL A 357 -3.01 48.69 -9.04
CA VAL A 357 -3.40 47.30 -8.60
C VAL A 357 -2.61 46.26 -9.34
N ILE A 358 -2.37 46.41 -10.65
CA ILE A 358 -1.57 45.43 -11.42
C ILE A 358 -0.09 45.50 -11.01
N GLU A 359 0.44 46.68 -10.70
CA GLU A 359 1.79 46.81 -10.15
C GLU A 359 1.93 46.04 -8.83
N ASN A 360 0.91 46.08 -7.96
CA ASN A 360 0.91 45.24 -6.74
C ASN A 360 0.89 43.74 -7.05
N ALA A 361 0.18 43.29 -8.09
CA ALA A 361 0.25 41.88 -8.53
C ALA A 361 1.65 41.52 -9.05
N LEU A 362 2.32 42.44 -9.77
CA LEU A 362 3.68 42.25 -10.28
C LEU A 362 4.76 42.20 -9.14
N ILE A 363 4.51 42.82 -7.99
CA ILE A 363 5.41 42.66 -6.82
C ILE A 363 5.51 41.19 -6.44
N GLN A 364 4.42 40.45 -6.52
CA GLN A 364 4.41 39.02 -6.18
C GLN A 364 4.94 38.15 -7.33
N GLN A 365 4.67 38.52 -8.57
CA GLN A 365 5.06 37.74 -9.77
C GLN A 365 5.63 38.72 -10.85
N PRO A 366 6.89 39.16 -10.68
CA PRO A 366 7.48 40.21 -11.55
C PRO A 366 7.56 39.85 -13.05
N ASP A 367 7.75 38.56 -13.35
CA ASP A 367 7.95 38.07 -14.72
C ASP A 367 6.66 37.45 -15.31
N ASN A 368 5.50 37.65 -14.68
CA ASN A 368 4.25 37.12 -15.20
C ASN A 368 3.80 37.89 -16.45
N MET A 369 3.92 37.24 -17.60
CA MET A 369 3.64 37.86 -18.91
C MET A 369 2.21 38.40 -19.06
N TYR A 370 1.24 37.76 -18.40
CA TYR A 370 -0.16 38.22 -18.42
C TYR A 370 -0.33 39.51 -17.63
N TYR A 371 0.37 39.68 -16.51
CA TYR A 371 0.30 40.90 -15.71
C TYR A 371 1.04 42.04 -16.38
N LEU A 372 2.18 41.75 -17.03
CA LEU A 372 2.91 42.73 -17.84
C LEU A 372 2.07 43.22 -19.05
N ASP A 373 1.33 42.33 -19.70
CA ASP A 373 0.42 42.65 -20.78
C ASP A 373 -0.73 43.55 -20.29
N SER A 374 -1.34 43.19 -19.17
CA SER A 374 -2.37 43.98 -18.50
C SER A 374 -1.88 45.39 -18.14
N LEU A 375 -0.64 45.50 -17.61
CA LEU A 375 -0.01 46.77 -17.29
C LEU A 375 0.24 47.63 -18.56
N ALA A 376 0.80 47.01 -19.60
CA ALA A 376 1.02 47.69 -20.89
C ALA A 376 -0.29 48.21 -21.50
N TRP A 377 -1.38 47.45 -21.38
CA TRP A 377 -2.71 47.89 -21.78
C TRP A 377 -3.17 49.14 -21.01
N GLY A 378 -2.87 49.18 -19.69
CA GLY A 378 -3.18 50.34 -18.85
C GLY A 378 -2.42 51.58 -19.26
N TYR A 379 -1.15 51.48 -19.61
CA TYR A 379 -0.37 52.64 -20.11
C TYR A 379 -0.79 53.08 -21.51
N TYR A 380 -1.34 52.17 -22.31
CA TYR A 380 -1.89 52.53 -23.63
C TYR A 380 -3.21 53.30 -23.51
N LYS A 381 -4.07 52.92 -22.58
CA LYS A 381 -5.36 53.60 -22.31
C LYS A 381 -5.18 54.95 -21.65
#